data_8a4a551de5d1f4737296adb8aa4e4174
#
_entry.id   8a4a551de5d1f4737296adb8aa4e4174
#
_cell.length_a   1.000
_cell.length_b   1.000
_cell.length_c   1.000
_cell.angle_alpha   90.00
_cell.angle_beta   90.00
_cell.angle_gamma   90.00
#
_symmetry.space_group_name_H-M   'P 1'
#
loop_
_entity.id
_entity.type
_entity.pdbx_description
1 polymer ?
#
loop_
_entity_poly.entity_id
_entity_poly.type
_entity_poly.pdbx_seq_one_letter_code
_entity_poly.pdbx_strand_id
1 'polypeptide(L)'
;MSAPLLRQGVEEFNHGNFFEAHELWEEAWNDVVGEEKRFYQGLVQIAAGYHKLSLAQHNGARKLLERGSQTLNNFPPDYAGIDLAPLLEAVASVLRGLTPERSQPNFPVPSVRLLPFRA
;
A
#
# COMPACT_ATOMS: atom_id res chain seq x y z
N MET A 1 -14.14 -14.71 2.02
CA MET A 1 -13.20 -14.46 0.92
C MET A 1 -13.06 -12.97 0.68
N SER A 2 -11.83 -12.49 0.71
CA SER A 2 -11.53 -11.06 0.66
C SER A 2 -11.18 -10.53 -0.73
N ALA A 3 -11.20 -11.37 -1.78
CA ALA A 3 -10.81 -10.96 -3.12
C ALA A 3 -11.58 -9.74 -3.67
N PRO A 4 -12.91 -9.62 -3.47
CA PRO A 4 -13.61 -8.40 -3.91
C PRO A 4 -13.12 -7.15 -3.20
N LEU A 5 -12.83 -7.22 -1.90
CA LEU A 5 -12.33 -6.09 -1.14
C LEU A 5 -10.92 -5.72 -1.57
N LEU A 6 -10.10 -6.71 -1.91
CA LEU A 6 -8.76 -6.46 -2.43
C LEU A 6 -8.83 -5.64 -3.72
N ARG A 7 -9.67 -6.05 -4.66
CA ARG A 7 -9.83 -5.38 -5.95
C ARG A 7 -10.36 -3.96 -5.79
N GLN A 8 -11.40 -3.81 -4.98
CA GLN A 8 -11.99 -2.49 -4.72
C GLN A 8 -10.95 -1.55 -4.11
N GLY A 9 -10.16 -2.07 -3.16
CA GLY A 9 -9.11 -1.29 -2.54
C GLY A 9 -8.04 -0.85 -3.53
N VAL A 10 -7.66 -1.74 -4.46
CA VAL A 10 -6.69 -1.39 -5.50
C VAL A 10 -7.25 -0.30 -6.41
N GLU A 11 -8.52 -0.40 -6.80
CA GLU A 11 -9.15 0.63 -7.62
C GLU A 11 -9.12 1.99 -6.91
N GLU A 12 -9.50 2.02 -5.64
CA GLU A 12 -9.47 3.26 -4.88
C GLU A 12 -8.06 3.81 -4.75
N PHE A 13 -7.09 2.94 -4.47
CA PHE A 13 -5.70 3.33 -4.34
C PHE A 13 -5.18 3.97 -5.65
N ASN A 14 -5.51 3.35 -6.78
CA ASN A 14 -5.06 3.84 -8.09
C ASN A 14 -5.69 5.17 -8.47
N HIS A 15 -6.84 5.50 -7.90
CA HIS A 15 -7.47 6.81 -8.08
C HIS A 15 -7.00 7.85 -7.06
N GLY A 16 -6.04 7.48 -6.21
CA GLY A 16 -5.53 8.38 -5.18
C GLY A 16 -6.40 8.46 -3.93
N ASN A 17 -7.42 7.62 -3.84
CA ASN A 17 -8.33 7.57 -2.69
C ASN A 17 -7.74 6.63 -1.63
N PHE A 18 -6.67 7.07 -1.01
CA PHE A 18 -5.88 6.23 -0.11
C PHE A 18 -6.60 5.88 1.17
N PHE A 19 -7.42 6.78 1.68
CA PHE A 19 -8.20 6.49 2.89
C PHE A 19 -9.22 5.39 2.62
N GLU A 20 -9.94 5.48 1.50
CA GLU A 20 -10.91 4.46 1.10
C GLU A 20 -10.24 3.11 0.84
N ALA A 21 -9.08 3.12 0.22
CA ALA A 21 -8.32 1.89 0.01
C ALA A 21 -7.94 1.26 1.35
N HIS A 22 -7.46 2.07 2.28
CA HIS A 22 -7.13 1.64 3.63
C HIS A 22 -8.32 0.98 4.32
N GLU A 23 -9.50 1.60 4.23
CA GLU A 23 -10.72 1.07 4.86
C GLU A 23 -11.11 -0.29 4.28
N LEU A 24 -11.07 -0.42 2.95
CA LEU A 24 -11.42 -1.66 2.28
C LEU A 24 -10.44 -2.79 2.62
N TRP A 25 -9.16 -2.49 2.62
CA TRP A 25 -8.14 -3.49 2.94
C TRP A 25 -8.15 -3.86 4.43
N GLU A 26 -8.51 -2.91 5.31
CA GLU A 26 -8.67 -3.21 6.72
C GLU A 26 -9.86 -4.13 6.96
N GLU A 27 -10.95 -3.93 6.22
CA GLU A 27 -12.09 -4.84 6.28
C GLU A 27 -11.68 -6.25 5.84
N ALA A 28 -10.91 -6.36 4.75
CA ALA A 28 -10.38 -7.65 4.31
C ALA A 28 -9.46 -8.26 5.36
N TRP A 29 -8.64 -7.45 6.01
CA TRP A 29 -7.75 -7.87 7.09
C TRP A 29 -8.53 -8.51 8.24
N ASN A 30 -9.69 -7.97 8.55
CA ASN A 30 -10.53 -8.51 9.63
C ASN A 30 -11.12 -9.89 9.29
N ASP A 31 -11.25 -10.20 8.01
CA ASP A 31 -11.93 -11.42 7.54
C ASP A 31 -10.99 -12.61 7.37
N VAL A 32 -9.69 -12.42 7.49
CA VAL A 32 -8.70 -13.46 7.19
C VAL A 32 -7.77 -13.69 8.38
N VAL A 33 -6.99 -14.78 8.31
CA VAL A 33 -6.03 -15.15 9.34
C VAL A 33 -4.69 -15.54 8.71
N GLY A 34 -3.65 -15.67 9.52
CA GLY A 34 -2.36 -16.19 9.10
C GLY A 34 -1.64 -15.25 8.15
N GLU A 35 -1.00 -15.83 7.13
CA GLU A 35 -0.19 -15.07 6.18
C GLU A 35 -1.01 -14.09 5.37
N GLU A 36 -2.21 -14.48 4.99
CA GLU A 36 -3.11 -13.59 4.25
C GLU A 36 -3.40 -12.33 5.06
N LYS A 37 -3.59 -12.48 6.37
CA LYS A 37 -3.79 -11.35 7.27
C LYS A 37 -2.58 -10.42 7.27
N ARG A 38 -1.38 -10.98 7.30
CA ARG A 38 -0.15 -10.18 7.25
C ARG A 38 -0.01 -9.44 5.92
N PHE A 39 -0.42 -10.08 4.83
CA PHE A 39 -0.42 -9.44 3.52
C PHE A 39 -1.30 -8.19 3.52
N TYR A 40 -2.54 -8.33 4.01
CA TYR A 40 -3.45 -7.18 4.09
C TYR A 40 -2.92 -6.12 5.06
N GLN A 41 -2.27 -6.53 6.13
CA GLN A 41 -1.64 -5.57 7.04
C GLN A 41 -0.62 -4.70 6.31
N GLY A 42 0.20 -5.30 5.46
CA GLY A 42 1.14 -4.56 4.65
C GLY A 42 0.47 -3.56 3.72
N LEU A 43 -0.59 -3.99 3.04
CA LEU A 43 -1.35 -3.11 2.16
C LEU A 43 -2.01 -1.97 2.92
N VAL A 44 -2.60 -2.25 4.08
CA VAL A 44 -3.21 -1.24 4.95
C VAL A 44 -2.17 -0.19 5.33
N GLN A 45 -0.98 -0.62 5.70
CA GLN A 45 0.10 0.30 6.08
C GLN A 45 0.55 1.16 4.92
N ILE A 46 0.64 0.60 3.71
CA ILE A 46 1.00 1.36 2.51
C ILE A 46 -0.06 2.42 2.22
N ALA A 47 -1.34 2.04 2.22
CA ALA A 47 -2.42 2.98 1.95
C ALA A 47 -2.47 4.09 3.00
N ALA A 48 -2.35 3.73 4.28
CA ALA A 48 -2.31 4.72 5.36
C ALA A 48 -1.11 5.65 5.22
N GLY A 49 0.04 5.12 4.80
CA GLY A 49 1.23 5.92 4.56
C GLY A 49 1.01 6.96 3.47
N TYR A 50 0.45 6.56 2.34
CA TYR A 50 0.15 7.51 1.26
C TYR A 50 -0.93 8.51 1.68
N HIS A 51 -1.90 8.10 2.47
CA HIS A 51 -2.89 9.03 3.01
C HIS A 51 -2.22 10.11 3.86
N LYS A 52 -1.32 9.71 4.76
CA LYS A 52 -0.58 10.67 5.58
C LYS A 52 0.30 11.56 4.73
N LEU A 53 0.89 11.01 3.68
CA LEU A 53 1.70 11.79 2.74
C LEU A 53 0.85 12.87 2.08
N SER A 54 -0.39 12.56 1.69
CA SER A 54 -1.31 13.52 1.10
C SER A 54 -1.69 14.65 2.07
N LEU A 55 -1.56 14.39 3.38
CA LEU A 55 -1.81 15.38 4.43
C LEU A 55 -0.53 16.09 4.88
N ALA A 56 0.57 15.88 4.17
CA ALA A 56 1.89 16.42 4.51
C ALA A 56 2.41 15.98 5.89
N GLN A 57 1.95 14.84 6.37
CA GLN A 57 2.42 14.24 7.62
C GLN A 57 3.58 13.29 7.32
N HIS A 58 4.73 13.85 7.01
CA HIS A 58 5.85 13.11 6.43
C HIS A 58 6.45 12.05 7.36
N ASN A 59 6.57 12.35 8.66
CA ASN A 59 7.13 11.37 9.60
C ASN A 59 6.24 10.14 9.76
N GLY A 60 4.93 10.36 9.90
CA GLY A 60 3.97 9.26 9.97
C GLY A 60 3.92 8.45 8.68
N ALA A 61 3.96 9.15 7.55
CA ALA A 61 3.99 8.51 6.24
C ALA A 61 5.21 7.61 6.10
N ARG A 62 6.40 8.12 6.45
CA ARG A 62 7.64 7.37 6.36
C ARG A 62 7.58 6.06 7.16
N LYS A 63 7.13 6.15 8.40
CA LYS A 63 7.06 4.97 9.28
C LYS A 63 6.12 3.90 8.73
N LEU A 64 4.96 4.33 8.26
CA LEU A 64 3.96 3.40 7.70
C LEU A 64 4.45 2.77 6.40
N LEU A 65 5.05 3.57 5.52
CA LEU A 65 5.57 3.05 4.25
C LEU A 65 6.73 2.08 4.48
N GLU A 66 7.61 2.38 5.44
CA GLU A 66 8.69 1.46 5.80
C GLU A 66 8.14 0.12 6.30
N ARG A 67 7.18 0.16 7.23
CA ARG A 67 6.60 -1.05 7.79
C ARG A 67 5.85 -1.86 6.74
N GLY A 68 5.04 -1.19 5.94
CA GLY A 68 4.28 -1.87 4.88
C GLY A 68 5.20 -2.51 3.87
N SER A 69 6.24 -1.80 3.46
CA SER A 69 7.23 -2.32 2.53
C SER A 69 7.95 -3.54 3.09
N GLN A 70 8.39 -3.50 4.35
CA GLN A 70 9.05 -4.63 5.00
C GLN A 70 8.13 -5.85 5.06
N THR A 71 6.87 -5.63 5.38
CA THR A 71 5.89 -6.71 5.45
C THR A 71 5.69 -7.34 4.08
N LEU A 72 5.47 -6.52 3.05
CA LEU A 72 5.18 -7.03 1.70
C LEU A 72 6.40 -7.66 1.03
N ASN A 73 7.61 -7.26 1.40
CA ASN A 73 8.82 -7.88 0.87
C ASN A 73 8.96 -9.36 1.23
N ASN A 74 8.21 -9.83 2.20
CA ASN A 74 8.22 -11.25 2.60
C ASN A 74 7.27 -12.11 1.76
N PHE A 75 6.57 -11.50 0.81
CA PHE A 75 5.60 -12.22 -0.02
C PHE A 75 6.11 -12.39 -1.43
N PRO A 76 5.66 -13.44 -2.15
CA PRO A 76 5.99 -13.58 -3.56
C PRO A 76 5.52 -12.35 -4.35
N PRO A 77 6.22 -11.99 -5.42
CA PRO A 77 5.91 -10.75 -6.18
C PRO A 77 4.54 -10.77 -6.86
N ASP A 78 3.91 -11.93 -6.97
CA ASP A 78 2.59 -12.06 -7.59
C ASP A 78 1.52 -12.53 -6.59
N TYR A 79 1.78 -12.37 -5.31
CA TYR A 79 0.87 -12.84 -4.27
C TYR A 79 -0.51 -12.22 -4.44
N ALA A 80 -1.54 -13.05 -4.33
CA ALA A 80 -2.96 -12.67 -4.44
C ALA A 80 -3.31 -11.95 -5.76
N GLY A 81 -2.51 -12.15 -6.80
CA GLY A 81 -2.78 -11.55 -8.12
C GLY A 81 -2.40 -10.09 -8.22
N ILE A 82 -1.59 -9.57 -7.29
CA ILE A 82 -1.09 -8.21 -7.33
C ILE A 82 0.37 -8.23 -7.77
N ASP A 83 0.74 -7.30 -8.64
CA ASP A 83 2.14 -7.10 -8.97
C ASP A 83 2.78 -6.21 -7.92
N LEU A 84 3.47 -6.83 -6.96
CA LEU A 84 4.08 -6.12 -5.84
C LEU A 84 5.32 -5.34 -6.23
N ALA A 85 6.05 -5.77 -7.25
CA ALA A 85 7.33 -5.14 -7.58
C ALA A 85 7.19 -3.65 -7.91
N PRO A 86 6.27 -3.23 -8.81
CA PRO A 86 6.11 -1.80 -9.07
C PRO A 86 5.66 -1.01 -7.85
N LEU A 87 4.79 -1.60 -7.02
CA LEU A 87 4.35 -0.95 -5.79
C LEU A 87 5.52 -0.72 -4.85
N LEU A 88 6.33 -1.76 -4.62
CA LEU A 88 7.48 -1.65 -3.72
C LEU A 88 8.53 -0.70 -4.25
N GLU A 89 8.73 -0.66 -5.57
CA GLU A 89 9.65 0.31 -6.19
C GLU A 89 9.15 1.74 -5.99
N ALA A 90 7.85 1.97 -6.17
CA ALA A 90 7.26 3.29 -5.95
C ALA A 90 7.43 3.73 -4.50
N VAL A 91 7.17 2.82 -3.55
CA VAL A 91 7.34 3.11 -2.13
C VAL A 91 8.81 3.42 -1.81
N ALA A 92 9.74 2.63 -2.35
CA ALA A 92 11.17 2.87 -2.13
C ALA A 92 11.59 4.25 -2.66
N SER A 93 11.04 4.64 -3.81
CA SER A 93 11.31 5.96 -4.39
C SER A 93 10.81 7.08 -3.49
N VAL A 94 9.60 6.95 -2.96
CA VAL A 94 9.04 7.92 -2.02
C VAL A 94 9.92 8.01 -0.77
N LEU A 95 10.30 6.85 -0.22
CA LEU A 95 11.12 6.81 0.99
C LEU A 95 12.48 7.49 0.80
N ARG A 96 13.08 7.37 -0.37
CA ARG A 96 14.34 8.06 -0.67
C ARG A 96 14.16 9.57 -0.66
N GLY A 97 12.98 10.07 -1.01
CA GLY A 97 12.68 11.50 -0.97
C GLY A 97 12.23 12.01 0.38
N LEU A 98 11.85 11.11 1.30
CA LEU A 98 11.36 11.46 2.63
C LEU A 98 12.47 11.36 3.67
N THR A 99 13.49 12.18 3.53
CA THR A 99 14.51 12.26 4.58
C THR A 99 14.04 13.24 5.65
N PRO A 100 14.53 13.11 6.91
CA PRO A 100 14.18 14.05 7.96
C PRO A 100 14.50 15.50 7.62
N GLU A 101 15.40 15.72 6.65
CA GLU A 101 15.89 17.03 6.25
C GLU A 101 15.19 17.58 5.02
N ARG A 102 14.39 16.75 4.33
CA ARG A 102 13.68 17.15 3.12
C ARG A 102 12.22 16.76 3.21
N SER A 103 11.38 17.74 3.39
CA SER A 103 9.96 17.58 3.16
C SER A 103 9.68 18.17 1.78
N GLN A 104 9.53 17.31 0.78
CA GLN A 104 9.11 17.76 -0.55
C GLN A 104 7.59 17.70 -0.61
N PRO A 105 6.92 18.83 -0.91
CA PRO A 105 5.47 18.85 -0.91
C PRO A 105 4.81 18.17 -2.09
N ASN A 106 5.56 17.79 -3.12
CA ASN A 106 5.00 17.23 -4.35
C ASN A 106 5.57 15.84 -4.64
N PHE A 107 4.90 14.81 -4.13
CA PHE A 107 5.19 13.45 -4.55
C PHE A 107 4.17 13.04 -5.62
N PRO A 108 4.62 12.44 -6.72
CA PRO A 108 3.67 11.93 -7.71
C PRO A 108 2.79 10.85 -7.08
N VAL A 109 1.53 10.86 -7.45
CA VAL A 109 0.59 9.82 -7.00
C VAL A 109 1.04 8.49 -7.62
N PRO A 110 1.34 7.47 -6.81
CA PRO A 110 1.76 6.19 -7.35
C PRO A 110 0.59 5.46 -7.95
N SER A 111 0.84 4.66 -8.97
CA SER A 111 -0.15 3.71 -9.44
C SER A 111 0.27 2.31 -9.03
N VAL A 112 -0.66 1.57 -8.48
CA VAL A 112 -0.49 0.15 -8.23
C VAL A 112 -0.94 -0.58 -9.47
N ARG A 113 -0.05 -1.35 -10.05
CA ARG A 113 -0.44 -2.22 -11.14
C ARG A 113 -1.03 -3.49 -10.58
N LEU A 114 -2.29 -3.70 -10.96
CA LEU A 114 -2.88 -5.00 -10.78
C LEU A 114 -2.36 -5.91 -11.88
N LEU A 115 -1.88 -7.06 -11.47
CA LEU A 115 -1.74 -8.15 -12.40
C LEU A 115 -3.16 -8.53 -12.83
N PRO A 116 -3.36 -8.94 -14.09
CA PRO A 116 -4.65 -9.48 -14.48
C PRO A 116 -4.98 -10.60 -13.50
N PHE A 117 -6.15 -10.51 -12.88
CA PHE A 117 -6.57 -11.54 -11.93
C PHE A 117 -6.69 -12.85 -12.70
N ARG A 118 -5.87 -13.81 -12.32
CA ARG A 118 -6.00 -15.14 -12.87
C ARG A 118 -7.25 -15.76 -12.29
N ALA A 119 -8.15 -16.11 -13.17
CA ALA A 119 -9.37 -16.80 -12.80
C ALA A 119 -9.04 -18.14 -12.14
#